data_751237f83e63b402d50ebd8afd262c05
#
_entry.id   751237f83e63b402d50ebd8afd262c05
#
_cell.length_a   1.000
_cell.length_b   1.000
_cell.length_c   1.000
_cell.angle_alpha   90.00
_cell.angle_beta   90.00
_cell.angle_gamma   90.00
#
_symmetry.space_group_name_H-M   'P 1'
#
loop_
_entity.id
_entity.type
_entity.pdbx_description
1 polymer ?
#
loop_
_entity_poly.entity_id
_entity_poly.type
_entity_poly.pdbx_seq_one_letter_code
_entity_poly.pdbx_strand_id
1 'polypeptide(L)'
;YINGGRDNFAADRELAQRLIDVFPPIVVTVQENKQFLERAVTWLAGQGISQFIDIGCGMPTFPSTHETARAVLPDARVAYVDIDPIVLSHLRGLPSAEQAGLTVVDGDVRDVDKVLGEVGAGLDLSAPACVIMAALLHFFPLETGRDLVARYAAALAPGSYVVLAMGLAEGKAAEQFFQLYNARGAAPLYQHSAADFASFFGGLTLLEPGVADARAWRPGWPQVPVPPYRDAVMIVGAGRAG
;
A
#
# COMPACT_ATOMS: atom_id res chain seq x y z
N TYR A 1 -8.68 12.90 -3.76
CA TYR A 1 -10.04 13.40 -3.59
C TYR A 1 -10.81 12.57 -2.55
N ILE A 2 -10.95 11.25 -2.74
CA ILE A 2 -11.75 10.35 -1.86
C ILE A 2 -11.27 10.41 -0.40
N ASN A 3 -9.98 10.55 -0.15
CA ASN A 3 -9.37 10.75 1.18
C ASN A 3 -9.45 12.20 1.70
N GLY A 4 -10.19 13.09 1.04
CA GLY A 4 -10.26 14.50 1.41
C GLY A 4 -9.06 15.35 1.00
N GLY A 5 -8.15 14.80 0.17
CA GLY A 5 -7.02 15.53 -0.40
C GLY A 5 -7.47 16.68 -1.30
N ARG A 6 -6.67 17.76 -1.36
CA ARG A 6 -6.94 18.96 -2.15
C ARG A 6 -6.18 18.99 -3.47
N ASP A 7 -5.13 18.18 -3.60
CA ASP A 7 -4.24 18.13 -4.75
C ASP A 7 -4.83 17.19 -5.82
N ASN A 8 -5.86 17.65 -6.51
CA ASN A 8 -6.57 16.91 -7.55
C ASN A 8 -7.12 17.86 -8.61
N PHE A 9 -7.14 17.42 -9.85
CA PHE A 9 -7.70 18.17 -10.97
C PHE A 9 -9.22 18.01 -11.08
N ALA A 10 -9.87 18.85 -11.89
CA ALA A 10 -11.30 18.77 -12.10
C ALA A 10 -11.74 17.41 -12.70
N ALA A 11 -10.92 16.86 -13.62
CA ALA A 11 -11.17 15.57 -14.23
C ALA A 11 -11.11 14.42 -13.21
N ASP A 12 -10.17 14.47 -12.26
CA ASP A 12 -10.04 13.46 -11.19
C ASP A 12 -11.27 13.49 -10.27
N ARG A 13 -11.72 14.68 -9.90
CA ARG A 13 -12.92 14.86 -9.08
C ARG A 13 -14.17 14.34 -9.77
N GLU A 14 -14.33 14.62 -11.07
CA GLU A 14 -15.46 14.16 -11.85
C GLU A 14 -15.49 12.64 -11.96
N LEU A 15 -14.35 12.02 -12.26
CA LEU A 15 -14.24 10.56 -12.30
C LEU A 15 -14.49 9.95 -10.92
N ALA A 16 -13.86 10.47 -9.87
CA ALA A 16 -14.02 9.98 -8.51
C ALA A 16 -15.49 10.07 -8.05
N GLN A 17 -16.17 11.19 -8.34
CA GLN A 17 -17.59 11.32 -7.98
C GLN A 17 -18.45 10.28 -8.68
N ARG A 18 -18.25 10.05 -9.98
CA ARG A 18 -18.96 9.01 -10.74
C ARG A 18 -18.69 7.60 -10.19
N LEU A 19 -17.45 7.32 -9.79
CA LEU A 19 -17.08 6.05 -9.17
C LEU A 19 -17.79 5.87 -7.83
N ILE A 20 -17.87 6.93 -7.01
CA ILE A 20 -18.60 6.92 -5.74
C ILE A 20 -20.09 6.70 -5.98
N ASP A 21 -20.69 7.36 -6.98
CA ASP A 21 -22.11 7.23 -7.29
C ASP A 21 -22.47 5.80 -7.73
N VAL A 22 -21.57 5.14 -8.49
CA VAL A 22 -21.74 3.75 -8.96
C VAL A 22 -21.44 2.75 -7.84
N PHE A 23 -20.42 3.03 -7.01
CA PHE A 23 -19.94 2.12 -5.99
C PHE A 23 -19.59 2.87 -4.68
N PRO A 24 -20.59 3.32 -3.91
CA PRO A 24 -20.39 4.06 -2.66
C PRO A 24 -19.42 3.39 -1.65
N PRO A 25 -19.33 2.04 -1.57
CA PRO A 25 -18.40 1.39 -0.64
C PRO A 25 -16.93 1.76 -0.83
N ILE A 26 -16.54 2.30 -2.00
CA ILE A 26 -15.15 2.72 -2.27
C ILE A 26 -14.62 3.72 -1.23
N VAL A 27 -15.47 4.62 -0.74
CA VAL A 27 -15.09 5.62 0.27
C VAL A 27 -14.62 4.94 1.56
N VAL A 28 -15.36 3.92 1.99
CA VAL A 28 -15.02 3.17 3.20
C VAL A 28 -13.76 2.33 2.98
N THR A 29 -13.63 1.64 1.85
CA THR A 29 -12.44 0.84 1.52
C THR A 29 -11.16 1.68 1.53
N VAL A 30 -11.21 2.89 0.99
CA VAL A 30 -10.05 3.79 0.98
C VAL A 30 -9.68 4.26 2.40
N GLN A 31 -10.66 4.55 3.25
CA GLN A 31 -10.41 4.91 4.65
C GLN A 31 -9.83 3.73 5.46
N GLU A 32 -10.34 2.51 5.23
CA GLU A 32 -9.85 1.30 5.87
C GLU A 32 -8.39 0.99 5.47
N ASN A 33 -8.03 1.24 4.20
CA ASN A 33 -6.64 1.11 3.75
C ASN A 33 -5.71 2.00 4.57
N LYS A 34 -6.07 3.28 4.71
CA LYS A 34 -5.27 4.23 5.49
C LYS A 34 -5.11 3.79 6.95
N GLN A 35 -6.20 3.44 7.60
CA GLN A 35 -6.17 2.99 9.00
C GLN A 35 -5.39 1.68 9.18
N PHE A 36 -5.45 0.79 8.21
CA PHE A 36 -4.63 -0.43 8.21
C PHE A 36 -3.16 -0.10 8.12
N LEU A 37 -2.74 0.76 7.19
CA LEU A 37 -1.34 1.16 7.04
C LEU A 37 -0.79 1.78 8.32
N GLU A 38 -1.53 2.68 8.94
CA GLU A 38 -1.15 3.28 10.21
C GLU A 38 -0.92 2.20 11.30
N ARG A 39 -1.84 1.22 11.42
CA ARG A 39 -1.68 0.11 12.36
C ARG A 39 -0.48 -0.78 12.02
N ALA A 40 -0.31 -1.13 10.75
CA ALA A 40 0.77 -2.01 10.31
C ALA A 40 2.14 -1.38 10.53
N VAL A 41 2.32 -0.13 10.12
CA VAL A 41 3.57 0.62 10.32
C VAL A 41 3.87 0.83 11.80
N THR A 42 2.88 1.22 12.60
CA THR A 42 3.02 1.37 14.06
C THR A 42 3.46 0.05 14.72
N TRP A 43 2.81 -1.05 14.36
CA TRP A 43 3.14 -2.36 14.92
C TRP A 43 4.55 -2.81 14.52
N LEU A 44 4.91 -2.70 13.23
CA LEU A 44 6.23 -3.09 12.73
C LEU A 44 7.35 -2.23 13.30
N ALA A 45 7.14 -0.92 13.43
CA ALA A 45 8.07 -0.04 14.13
C ALA A 45 8.26 -0.47 15.59
N GLY A 46 7.16 -0.85 16.27
CA GLY A 46 7.20 -1.43 17.61
C GLY A 46 7.95 -2.77 17.71
N GLN A 47 8.09 -3.51 16.61
CA GLN A 47 8.94 -4.71 16.51
C GLN A 47 10.40 -4.40 16.15
N GLY A 48 10.77 -3.12 16.03
CA GLY A 48 12.12 -2.67 15.74
C GLY A 48 12.42 -2.51 14.23
N ILE A 49 11.43 -2.60 13.35
CA ILE A 49 11.62 -2.27 11.93
C ILE A 49 11.76 -0.76 11.80
N SER A 50 12.95 -0.31 11.44
CA SER A 50 13.32 1.10 11.32
C SER A 50 13.41 1.59 9.87
N GLN A 51 13.17 0.72 8.90
CA GLN A 51 13.26 1.02 7.47
C GLN A 51 12.00 0.57 6.74
N PHE A 52 11.41 1.49 5.99
CA PHE A 52 10.18 1.24 5.23
C PHE A 52 10.37 1.66 3.77
N ILE A 53 9.87 0.87 2.85
CA ILE A 53 9.87 1.11 1.40
C ILE A 53 8.42 1.12 0.96
N ASP A 54 7.87 2.30 0.73
CA ASP A 54 6.46 2.51 0.37
C ASP A 54 6.36 2.65 -1.16
N ILE A 55 5.93 1.58 -1.82
CA ILE A 55 5.94 1.44 -3.28
C ILE A 55 4.54 1.73 -3.84
N GLY A 56 4.50 2.67 -4.81
CA GLY A 56 3.25 3.22 -5.29
C GLY A 56 2.55 4.02 -4.20
N CYS A 57 3.34 4.81 -3.48
CA CYS A 57 2.91 5.50 -2.27
C CYS A 57 1.74 6.48 -2.50
N GLY A 58 1.59 6.97 -3.74
CA GLY A 58 0.58 7.97 -4.07
C GLY A 58 0.77 9.30 -3.31
N MET A 59 -0.23 10.16 -3.38
CA MET A 59 -0.20 11.42 -2.62
C MET A 59 -0.19 11.14 -1.10
N PRO A 60 0.78 11.70 -0.35
CA PRO A 60 0.87 11.47 1.08
C PRO A 60 -0.44 11.84 1.81
N THR A 61 -0.90 10.97 2.67
CA THR A 61 -2.03 11.22 3.57
C THR A 61 -1.50 11.46 4.97
N PHE A 62 -2.19 12.26 5.77
CA PHE A 62 -1.80 12.50 7.16
C PHE A 62 -2.49 11.51 8.13
N PRO A 63 -1.78 10.83 9.06
CA PRO A 63 -0.33 10.73 9.10
C PRO A 63 0.19 9.91 7.91
N SER A 64 1.37 10.29 7.41
CA SER A 64 2.10 9.57 6.37
C SER A 64 2.86 8.36 6.95
N THR A 65 3.42 7.51 6.09
CA THR A 65 4.22 6.36 6.52
C THR A 65 5.40 6.79 7.41
N HIS A 66 6.12 7.87 7.06
CA HIS A 66 7.25 8.32 7.87
C HIS A 66 6.83 8.95 9.21
N GLU A 67 5.74 9.72 9.24
CA GLU A 67 5.22 10.29 10.50
C GLU A 67 4.77 9.18 11.45
N THR A 68 4.05 8.19 10.92
CA THR A 68 3.60 7.01 11.68
C THR A 68 4.78 6.21 12.22
N ALA A 69 5.80 5.92 11.41
CA ALA A 69 6.97 5.17 11.84
C ALA A 69 7.78 5.94 12.90
N ARG A 70 7.98 7.25 12.68
CA ARG A 70 8.75 8.11 13.59
C ARG A 70 8.05 8.42 14.91
N ALA A 71 6.75 8.30 14.96
CA ALA A 71 6.01 8.37 16.23
C ALA A 71 6.41 7.23 17.20
N VAL A 72 6.94 6.11 16.67
CA VAL A 72 7.41 4.96 17.44
C VAL A 72 8.94 4.90 17.49
N LEU A 73 9.60 5.07 16.35
CA LEU A 73 11.06 5.07 16.18
C LEU A 73 11.48 6.41 15.53
N PRO A 74 11.95 7.40 16.30
CA PRO A 74 12.26 8.74 15.78
C PRO A 74 13.23 8.77 14.59
N ASP A 75 14.16 7.81 14.54
CA ASP A 75 15.18 7.70 13.48
C ASP A 75 14.74 6.80 12.31
N ALA A 76 13.44 6.42 12.23
CA ALA A 76 12.94 5.59 11.14
C ALA A 76 13.15 6.28 9.78
N ARG A 77 13.63 5.49 8.82
CA ARG A 77 13.88 5.91 7.43
C ARG A 77 12.79 5.37 6.52
N VAL A 78 12.40 6.18 5.55
CA VAL A 78 11.37 5.78 4.58
C VAL A 78 11.82 6.13 3.17
N ALA A 79 11.78 5.14 2.28
CA ALA A 79 11.86 5.35 0.85
C ALA A 79 10.45 5.36 0.27
N TYR A 80 10.10 6.45 -0.40
CA TYR A 80 8.86 6.57 -1.17
C TYR A 80 9.17 6.36 -2.64
N VAL A 81 8.48 5.42 -3.25
CA VAL A 81 8.65 5.08 -4.66
C VAL A 81 7.34 5.34 -5.38
N ASP A 82 7.37 6.16 -6.41
CA ASP A 82 6.22 6.41 -7.28
C ASP A 82 6.68 6.74 -8.70
N ILE A 83 5.79 6.61 -9.66
CA ILE A 83 6.01 6.98 -11.07
C ILE A 83 5.38 8.33 -11.39
N ASP A 84 4.46 8.83 -10.55
CA ASP A 84 3.73 10.07 -10.79
C ASP A 84 4.60 11.28 -10.41
N PRO A 85 4.94 12.17 -11.38
CA PRO A 85 5.75 13.35 -11.12
C PRO A 85 5.09 14.33 -10.14
N ILE A 86 3.78 14.32 -9.99
CA ILE A 86 3.07 15.19 -9.03
C ILE A 86 3.33 14.69 -7.61
N VAL A 87 3.22 13.36 -7.38
CA VAL A 87 3.55 12.71 -6.11
C VAL A 87 5.00 13.00 -5.72
N LEU A 88 5.92 12.77 -6.66
CA LEU A 88 7.36 13.00 -6.44
C LEU A 88 7.68 14.46 -6.14
N SER A 89 7.04 15.40 -6.85
CA SER A 89 7.21 16.83 -6.58
C SER A 89 6.72 17.22 -5.20
N HIS A 90 5.59 16.68 -4.77
CA HIS A 90 5.04 16.91 -3.42
C HIS A 90 5.98 16.39 -2.32
N LEU A 91 6.45 15.15 -2.46
CA LEU A 91 7.39 14.54 -1.51
C LEU A 91 8.72 15.31 -1.41
N ARG A 92 9.26 15.76 -2.55
CA ARG A 92 10.47 16.59 -2.61
C ARG A 92 10.26 18.00 -2.08
N GLY A 93 9.02 18.48 -2.05
CA GLY A 93 8.62 19.79 -1.53
C GLY A 93 8.34 19.82 -0.02
N LEU A 94 8.43 18.69 0.69
CA LEU A 94 8.24 18.65 2.14
C LEU A 94 9.28 19.54 2.87
N PRO A 95 8.95 20.08 4.04
CA PRO A 95 9.91 20.85 4.85
C PRO A 95 11.17 20.04 5.16
N SER A 96 12.33 20.69 5.21
CA SER A 96 13.62 20.04 5.41
C SER A 96 13.68 19.17 6.68
N ALA A 97 12.97 19.54 7.72
CA ALA A 97 12.89 18.75 8.96
C ALA A 97 12.16 17.40 8.74
N GLU A 98 11.19 17.35 7.83
CA GLU A 98 10.45 16.14 7.47
C GLU A 98 11.25 15.28 6.49
N GLN A 99 12.04 15.91 5.61
CA GLN A 99 12.87 15.22 4.60
C GLN A 99 14.03 14.40 5.19
N ALA A 100 14.49 14.74 6.40
CA ALA A 100 15.57 14.00 7.04
C ALA A 100 15.23 12.50 7.11
N GLY A 101 16.08 11.62 6.54
CA GLY A 101 15.86 10.16 6.49
C GLY A 101 14.76 9.72 5.50
N LEU A 102 14.29 10.61 4.61
CA LEU A 102 13.46 10.23 3.47
C LEU A 102 14.33 10.03 2.22
N THR A 103 13.93 9.05 1.42
CA THR A 103 14.45 8.84 0.06
C THR A 103 13.26 8.88 -0.89
N VAL A 104 13.32 9.70 -1.93
CA VAL A 104 12.24 9.81 -2.92
C VAL A 104 12.76 9.28 -4.25
N VAL A 105 12.20 8.15 -4.68
CA VAL A 105 12.60 7.40 -5.87
C VAL A 105 11.57 7.59 -6.98
N ASP A 106 12.04 8.07 -8.13
CA ASP A 106 11.29 8.10 -9.40
C ASP A 106 11.47 6.75 -10.09
N GLY A 107 10.52 5.83 -9.86
CA GLY A 107 10.69 4.46 -10.30
C GLY A 107 9.39 3.74 -10.61
N ASP A 108 9.44 2.96 -11.70
CA ASP A 108 8.41 1.98 -12.00
C ASP A 108 8.65 0.74 -11.14
N VAL A 109 7.63 0.31 -10.38
CA VAL A 109 7.69 -0.89 -9.54
C VAL A 109 8.13 -2.15 -10.30
N ARG A 110 7.94 -2.20 -11.61
CA ARG A 110 8.34 -3.32 -12.47
C ARG A 110 9.86 -3.39 -12.67
N ASP A 111 10.57 -2.30 -12.52
CA ASP A 111 12.04 -2.24 -12.59
C ASP A 111 12.64 -2.40 -11.18
N VAL A 112 12.48 -3.61 -10.62
CA VAL A 112 12.84 -3.92 -9.22
C VAL A 112 14.29 -3.58 -8.92
N ASP A 113 15.22 -3.92 -9.83
CA ASP A 113 16.66 -3.75 -9.61
C ASP A 113 17.03 -2.26 -9.56
N LYS A 114 16.45 -1.44 -10.47
CA LYS A 114 16.63 0.01 -10.46
C LYS A 114 16.06 0.62 -9.19
N VAL A 115 14.83 0.28 -8.84
CA VAL A 115 14.15 0.81 -7.65
C VAL A 115 14.95 0.49 -6.40
N LEU A 116 15.36 -0.76 -6.20
CA LEU A 116 16.14 -1.16 -5.03
C LEU A 116 17.54 -0.53 -5.00
N GLY A 117 18.17 -0.33 -6.17
CA GLY A 117 19.44 0.38 -6.27
C GLY A 117 19.32 1.84 -5.79
N GLU A 118 18.25 2.54 -6.17
CA GLU A 118 17.99 3.92 -5.72
C GLU A 118 17.55 3.99 -4.24
N VAL A 119 16.72 3.04 -3.78
CA VAL A 119 16.35 2.90 -2.37
C VAL A 119 17.58 2.70 -1.49
N GLY A 120 18.54 1.89 -1.95
CA GLY A 120 19.81 1.61 -1.24
C GLY A 120 20.71 2.84 -1.04
N ALA A 121 20.44 3.96 -1.73
CA ALA A 121 21.16 5.21 -1.46
C ALA A 121 20.79 5.82 -0.09
N GLY A 122 19.61 5.52 0.44
CA GLY A 122 19.14 6.07 1.72
C GLY A 122 18.85 5.02 2.80
N LEU A 123 18.62 3.76 2.40
CA LEU A 123 18.32 2.64 3.29
C LEU A 123 19.42 1.58 3.22
N ASP A 124 19.65 0.90 4.34
CA ASP A 124 20.56 -0.27 4.39
C ASP A 124 19.74 -1.55 4.13
N LEU A 125 19.77 -2.03 2.90
CA LEU A 125 19.05 -3.24 2.51
C LEU A 125 19.63 -4.54 3.06
N SER A 126 20.80 -4.50 3.70
CA SER A 126 21.35 -5.63 4.45
C SER A 126 20.73 -5.81 5.85
N ALA A 127 19.99 -4.82 6.31
CA ALA A 127 19.22 -4.84 7.56
C ALA A 127 17.73 -5.05 7.30
N PRO A 128 16.97 -5.57 8.28
CA PRO A 128 15.54 -5.77 8.13
C PRO A 128 14.78 -4.50 7.74
N ALA A 129 13.91 -4.62 6.76
CA ALA A 129 13.06 -3.53 6.25
C ALA A 129 11.63 -4.02 6.01
N CYS A 130 10.71 -3.09 5.84
CA CYS A 130 9.34 -3.39 5.42
C CYS A 130 9.06 -2.81 4.03
N VAL A 131 8.70 -3.65 3.07
CA VAL A 131 8.12 -3.23 1.80
C VAL A 131 6.60 -3.12 1.96
N ILE A 132 6.03 -2.00 1.54
CA ILE A 132 4.60 -1.72 1.53
C ILE A 132 4.14 -1.62 0.07
N MET A 133 3.11 -2.37 -0.30
CA MET A 133 2.39 -2.27 -1.57
C MET A 133 0.89 -2.18 -1.27
N ALA A 134 0.43 -0.98 -0.94
CA ALA A 134 -0.95 -0.75 -0.58
C ALA A 134 -1.75 -0.18 -1.75
N ALA A 135 -2.86 -0.83 -2.10
CA ALA A 135 -3.70 -0.46 -3.23
C ALA A 135 -2.91 -0.32 -4.55
N LEU A 136 -1.91 -1.18 -4.76
CA LEU A 136 -1.04 -1.18 -5.94
C LEU A 136 -1.24 -2.40 -6.83
N LEU A 137 -1.36 -3.59 -6.25
CA LEU A 137 -1.31 -4.84 -7.02
C LEU A 137 -2.51 -5.05 -7.97
N HIS A 138 -3.60 -4.35 -7.76
CA HIS A 138 -4.74 -4.38 -8.68
C HIS A 138 -4.47 -3.68 -10.03
N PHE A 139 -3.35 -2.97 -10.19
CA PHE A 139 -2.92 -2.44 -11.49
C PHE A 139 -2.17 -3.46 -12.34
N PHE A 140 -1.96 -4.67 -11.86
CA PHE A 140 -1.20 -5.72 -12.55
C PHE A 140 -2.00 -7.00 -12.71
N PRO A 141 -1.78 -7.75 -13.82
CA PRO A 141 -2.23 -9.14 -13.92
C PRO A 141 -1.70 -9.98 -12.76
N LEU A 142 -2.43 -11.00 -12.36
CA LEU A 142 -2.13 -11.83 -11.19
C LEU A 142 -0.67 -12.33 -11.15
N GLU A 143 -0.20 -12.91 -12.24
CA GLU A 143 1.16 -13.47 -12.30
C GLU A 143 2.23 -12.38 -12.21
N THR A 144 1.99 -11.21 -12.81
CA THR A 144 2.88 -10.05 -12.67
C THR A 144 2.92 -9.58 -11.22
N GLY A 145 1.78 -9.48 -10.55
CA GLY A 145 1.72 -9.12 -9.14
C GLY A 145 2.47 -10.10 -8.23
N ARG A 146 2.33 -11.41 -8.49
CA ARG A 146 3.08 -12.47 -7.77
C ARG A 146 4.59 -12.33 -7.97
N ASP A 147 5.03 -12.15 -9.20
CA ASP A 147 6.46 -11.97 -9.53
C ASP A 147 7.02 -10.73 -8.84
N LEU A 148 6.32 -9.61 -8.89
CA LEU A 148 6.73 -8.38 -8.22
C LEU A 148 6.93 -8.59 -6.72
N VAL A 149 5.93 -9.11 -6.02
CA VAL A 149 6.04 -9.36 -4.57
C VAL A 149 7.20 -10.31 -4.26
N ALA A 150 7.33 -11.40 -5.03
CA ALA A 150 8.40 -12.38 -4.82
C ALA A 150 9.80 -11.75 -5.03
N ARG A 151 9.99 -10.94 -6.07
CA ARG A 151 11.28 -10.28 -6.36
C ARG A 151 11.65 -9.27 -5.28
N TYR A 152 10.71 -8.42 -4.84
CA TYR A 152 10.97 -7.50 -3.73
C TYR A 152 11.27 -8.25 -2.44
N ALA A 153 10.49 -9.28 -2.11
CA ALA A 153 10.71 -10.09 -0.92
C ALA A 153 12.07 -10.80 -0.91
N ALA A 154 12.49 -11.33 -2.06
CA ALA A 154 13.79 -12.02 -2.21
C ALA A 154 15.00 -11.10 -2.06
N ALA A 155 14.83 -9.80 -2.29
CA ALA A 155 15.88 -8.80 -2.16
C ALA A 155 16.04 -8.26 -0.72
N LEU A 156 15.12 -8.59 0.18
CA LEU A 156 15.16 -8.11 1.56
C LEU A 156 16.02 -9.01 2.46
N ALA A 157 16.63 -8.40 3.47
CA ALA A 157 17.32 -9.14 4.52
C ALA A 157 16.35 -10.05 5.31
N PRO A 158 16.84 -11.20 5.84
CA PRO A 158 16.02 -12.05 6.73
C PRO A 158 15.43 -11.26 7.89
N GLY A 159 14.16 -11.55 8.22
CA GLY A 159 13.43 -10.83 9.25
C GLY A 159 12.71 -9.58 8.77
N SER A 160 12.80 -9.26 7.48
CA SER A 160 12.03 -8.20 6.82
C SER A 160 10.55 -8.58 6.64
N TYR A 161 9.76 -7.60 6.25
CA TYR A 161 8.32 -7.80 6.05
C TYR A 161 7.84 -7.24 4.71
N VAL A 162 6.76 -7.83 4.21
CA VAL A 162 5.97 -7.30 3.08
C VAL A 162 4.55 -7.07 3.57
N VAL A 163 4.05 -5.85 3.41
CA VAL A 163 2.69 -5.44 3.78
C VAL A 163 1.91 -5.17 2.50
N LEU A 164 0.80 -5.85 2.35
CA LEU A 164 -0.08 -5.73 1.19
C LEU A 164 -1.49 -5.31 1.61
N ALA A 165 -2.12 -4.49 0.78
CA ALA A 165 -3.52 -4.14 0.90
C ALA A 165 -4.17 -4.02 -0.49
N MET A 166 -5.40 -4.50 -0.63
CA MET A 166 -6.14 -4.44 -1.89
C MET A 166 -7.64 -4.37 -1.64
N GLY A 167 -8.34 -3.52 -2.39
CA GLY A 167 -9.79 -3.49 -2.39
C GLY A 167 -10.35 -4.71 -3.14
N LEU A 168 -11.22 -5.47 -2.49
CA LEU A 168 -12.05 -6.47 -3.13
C LEU A 168 -13.48 -5.96 -3.24
N ALA A 169 -14.10 -6.21 -4.37
CA ALA A 169 -15.48 -5.84 -4.61
C ALA A 169 -16.15 -6.88 -5.50
N GLU A 170 -17.38 -7.23 -5.18
CA GLU A 170 -18.16 -8.24 -5.89
C GLU A 170 -19.55 -7.69 -6.27
N GLY A 171 -20.17 -8.34 -7.24
CA GLY A 171 -21.53 -8.00 -7.69
C GLY A 171 -21.58 -6.93 -8.77
N LYS A 172 -22.79 -6.64 -9.21
CA LYS A 172 -23.06 -5.80 -10.40
C LYS A 172 -22.51 -4.37 -10.29
N ALA A 173 -22.58 -3.77 -9.10
CA ALA A 173 -22.06 -2.41 -8.88
C ALA A 173 -20.52 -2.38 -8.96
N ALA A 174 -19.84 -3.43 -8.46
CA ALA A 174 -18.40 -3.58 -8.63
C ALA A 174 -18.01 -3.74 -10.10
N GLU A 175 -18.71 -4.58 -10.86
CA GLU A 175 -18.48 -4.71 -12.31
C GLU A 175 -18.59 -3.36 -13.04
N GLN A 176 -19.62 -2.57 -12.72
CA GLN A 176 -19.80 -1.23 -13.28
C GLN A 176 -18.66 -0.28 -12.88
N PHE A 177 -18.19 -0.36 -11.63
CA PHE A 177 -17.03 0.41 -11.16
C PHE A 177 -15.78 0.09 -11.98
N PHE A 178 -15.44 -1.20 -12.14
CA PHE A 178 -14.27 -1.61 -12.94
C PHE A 178 -14.39 -1.19 -14.41
N GLN A 179 -15.58 -1.35 -15.00
CA GLN A 179 -15.82 -0.89 -16.38
C GLN A 179 -15.64 0.61 -16.53
N LEU A 180 -16.21 1.41 -15.62
CA LEU A 180 -16.10 2.87 -15.65
C LEU A 180 -14.64 3.31 -15.45
N TYR A 181 -13.94 2.70 -14.48
CA TYR A 181 -12.53 3.00 -14.22
C TYR A 181 -11.67 2.67 -15.44
N ASN A 182 -11.80 1.47 -15.99
CA ASN A 182 -11.01 1.02 -17.14
C ASN A 182 -11.31 1.79 -18.44
N ALA A 183 -12.48 2.42 -18.55
CA ALA A 183 -12.81 3.27 -19.69
C ALA A 183 -12.17 4.68 -19.60
N ARG A 184 -11.74 5.14 -18.43
CA ARG A 184 -11.33 6.53 -18.17
C ARG A 184 -10.11 6.68 -17.29
N GLY A 185 -9.70 5.64 -16.59
CA GLY A 185 -8.53 5.65 -15.71
C GLY A 185 -7.22 5.69 -16.49
N ALA A 186 -6.16 6.15 -15.84
CA ALA A 186 -4.83 6.27 -16.43
C ALA A 186 -4.14 4.91 -16.64
N ALA A 187 -4.53 3.88 -15.90
CA ALA A 187 -4.00 2.51 -15.98
C ALA A 187 -5.12 1.48 -15.86
N PRO A 188 -4.99 0.29 -16.44
CA PRO A 188 -5.98 -0.76 -16.29
C PRO A 188 -6.06 -1.25 -14.84
N LEU A 189 -7.29 -1.55 -14.40
CA LEU A 189 -7.58 -2.12 -13.10
C LEU A 189 -8.01 -3.58 -13.27
N TYR A 190 -7.31 -4.49 -12.62
CA TYR A 190 -7.58 -5.94 -12.65
C TYR A 190 -8.36 -6.34 -11.40
N GLN A 191 -9.38 -7.15 -11.60
CA GLN A 191 -10.15 -7.73 -10.50
C GLN A 191 -9.47 -9.01 -10.02
N HIS A 192 -9.19 -9.10 -8.74
CA HIS A 192 -8.62 -10.27 -8.09
C HIS A 192 -9.58 -10.79 -7.03
N SER A 193 -9.53 -12.10 -6.78
CA SER A 193 -10.24 -12.75 -5.69
C SER A 193 -9.44 -12.68 -4.38
N ALA A 194 -10.07 -13.03 -3.26
CA ALA A 194 -9.37 -13.19 -1.99
C ALA A 194 -8.28 -14.28 -2.04
N ALA A 195 -8.51 -15.34 -2.81
CA ALA A 195 -7.52 -16.40 -3.04
C ALA A 195 -6.32 -15.89 -3.86
N ASP A 196 -6.57 -15.04 -4.87
CA ASP A 196 -5.51 -14.39 -5.63
C ASP A 196 -4.67 -13.48 -4.73
N PHE A 197 -5.32 -12.67 -3.88
CA PHE A 197 -4.62 -11.84 -2.92
C PHE A 197 -3.76 -12.65 -1.95
N ALA A 198 -4.30 -13.71 -1.38
CA ALA A 198 -3.53 -14.59 -0.50
C ALA A 198 -2.31 -15.20 -1.19
N SER A 199 -2.39 -15.46 -2.49
CA SER A 199 -1.31 -16.04 -3.28
C SER A 199 -0.12 -15.09 -3.50
N PHE A 200 -0.28 -13.76 -3.32
CA PHE A 200 0.82 -12.82 -3.36
C PHE A 200 1.83 -13.01 -2.22
N PHE A 201 1.42 -13.66 -1.13
CA PHE A 201 2.31 -13.98 -0.01
C PHE A 201 3.08 -15.30 -0.18
N GLY A 202 3.14 -15.84 -1.40
CA GLY A 202 3.88 -17.07 -1.67
C GLY A 202 5.35 -16.96 -1.20
N GLY A 203 5.80 -17.94 -0.38
CA GLY A 203 7.17 -17.92 0.18
C GLY A 203 7.36 -17.07 1.43
N LEU A 204 6.37 -16.32 1.87
CA LEU A 204 6.40 -15.53 3.10
C LEU A 204 5.66 -16.23 4.24
N THR A 205 6.10 -16.03 5.47
CA THR A 205 5.36 -16.46 6.66
C THR A 205 4.38 -15.38 7.07
N LEU A 206 3.08 -15.63 6.87
CA LEU A 206 2.04 -14.67 7.26
C LEU A 206 2.04 -14.42 8.77
N LEU A 207 1.93 -13.15 9.14
CA LEU A 207 1.65 -12.73 10.52
C LEU A 207 0.19 -12.99 10.86
N GLU A 208 -0.09 -13.39 12.10
CA GLU A 208 -1.46 -13.44 12.59
C GLU A 208 -2.13 -12.03 12.54
N PRO A 209 -3.37 -11.96 12.11
CA PRO A 209 -4.33 -13.03 11.84
C PRO A 209 -4.28 -13.60 10.41
N GLY A 210 -3.19 -13.44 9.68
CA GLY A 210 -3.08 -13.86 8.28
C GLY A 210 -3.68 -12.82 7.33
N VAL A 211 -4.24 -13.31 6.22
CA VAL A 211 -5.03 -12.47 5.30
C VAL A 211 -6.39 -12.21 5.91
N ALA A 212 -6.76 -10.95 6.07
CA ALA A 212 -7.96 -10.55 6.77
C ALA A 212 -8.59 -9.27 6.20
N ASP A 213 -9.81 -8.98 6.62
CA ASP A 213 -10.40 -7.65 6.49
C ASP A 213 -9.56 -6.63 7.26
N ALA A 214 -9.28 -5.48 6.65
CA ALA A 214 -8.45 -4.44 7.25
C ALA A 214 -8.91 -4.04 8.66
N ARG A 215 -10.22 -4.05 8.92
CA ARG A 215 -10.80 -3.72 10.22
C ARG A 215 -10.45 -4.74 11.30
N ALA A 216 -10.30 -6.03 10.90
CA ALA A 216 -9.97 -7.13 11.79
C ALA A 216 -8.46 -7.29 11.99
N TRP A 217 -7.63 -6.78 11.08
CA TRP A 217 -6.19 -6.97 11.12
C TRP A 217 -5.54 -6.17 12.26
N ARG A 218 -5.25 -6.87 13.35
CA ARG A 218 -4.68 -6.32 14.59
C ARG A 218 -3.69 -7.34 15.18
N PRO A 219 -2.44 -7.38 14.71
CA PRO A 219 -1.44 -8.33 15.19
C PRO A 219 -1.14 -8.08 16.68
N GLY A 220 -1.09 -9.16 17.46
CA GLY A 220 -0.84 -9.09 18.91
C GLY A 220 -2.01 -8.59 19.76
N TRP A 221 -3.18 -8.35 19.16
CA TRP A 221 -4.40 -7.94 19.88
C TRP A 221 -5.49 -9.01 19.76
N PRO A 222 -6.43 -9.09 20.73
CA PRO A 222 -7.59 -9.95 20.58
C PRO A 222 -8.36 -9.63 19.29
N GLN A 223 -8.68 -10.67 18.53
CA GLN A 223 -9.47 -10.51 17.32
C GLN A 223 -10.89 -10.07 17.67
N VAL A 224 -11.36 -9.02 17.02
CA VAL A 224 -12.72 -8.50 17.20
C VAL A 224 -13.55 -8.96 16.02
N PRO A 225 -14.75 -9.54 16.24
CA PRO A 225 -15.66 -9.84 15.16
C PRO A 225 -16.01 -8.58 14.36
N VAL A 226 -15.79 -8.63 13.06
CA VAL A 226 -16.11 -7.52 12.15
C VAL A 226 -17.33 -7.95 11.34
N PRO A 227 -18.40 -7.15 11.31
CA PRO A 227 -19.55 -7.43 10.44
C PRO A 227 -19.08 -7.53 8.97
N PRO A 228 -19.50 -8.55 8.23
CA PRO A 228 -19.15 -8.65 6.82
C PRO A 228 -19.67 -7.44 6.06
N TYR A 229 -18.85 -6.86 5.19
CA TYR A 229 -19.36 -6.01 4.12
C TYR A 229 -20.07 -6.91 3.10
N ARG A 230 -21.18 -6.42 2.55
CA ARG A 230 -21.93 -7.19 1.56
C ARG A 230 -21.31 -7.12 0.19
N ASP A 231 -20.64 -5.99 -0.14
CA ASP A 231 -20.26 -5.68 -1.52
C ASP A 231 -18.80 -5.26 -1.70
N ALA A 232 -18.08 -4.91 -0.61
CA ALA A 232 -16.68 -4.51 -0.66
C ALA A 232 -15.95 -4.76 0.65
N VAL A 233 -14.65 -5.02 0.54
CA VAL A 233 -13.74 -5.15 1.67
C VAL A 233 -12.34 -4.66 1.27
N MET A 234 -11.63 -4.01 2.18
CA MET A 234 -10.18 -3.86 2.06
C MET A 234 -9.54 -5.11 2.67
N ILE A 235 -9.03 -6.01 1.81
CA ILE A 235 -8.29 -7.19 2.24
C ILE A 235 -6.82 -6.83 2.42
N VAL A 236 -6.23 -7.32 3.51
CA VAL A 236 -4.88 -6.96 3.91
C VAL A 236 -4.12 -8.13 4.50
N GLY A 237 -2.81 -8.01 4.56
CA GLY A 237 -1.95 -8.94 5.25
C GLY A 237 -0.53 -8.42 5.36
N ALA A 238 0.24 -9.05 6.23
CA ALA A 238 1.68 -8.87 6.32
C ALA A 238 2.38 -10.23 6.37
N GLY A 239 3.43 -10.38 5.58
CA GLY A 239 4.25 -11.59 5.52
C GLY A 239 5.70 -11.28 5.90
N ARG A 240 6.33 -12.18 6.65
CA ARG A 240 7.75 -12.10 7.02
C ARG A 240 8.61 -12.86 6.02
N ALA A 241 9.66 -12.23 5.55
CA ALA A 241 10.72 -12.88 4.77
C ALA A 241 11.61 -13.74 5.67
N GLY A 242 11.99 -14.91 5.17
CA GLY A 242 12.80 -15.90 5.88
C GLY A 242 14.26 -15.53 6.01
#